data_82c96f3510f7050c65a483f8e902d8cd
#
_entry.id   82c96f3510f7050c65a483f8e902d8cd
#
_cell.length_a   1.000
_cell.length_b   1.000
_cell.length_c   1.000
_cell.angle_alpha   90.00
_cell.angle_beta   90.00
_cell.angle_gamma   90.00
#
_symmetry.space_group_name_H-M   'P 1'
#
loop_
_entity.id
_entity.type
_entity.pdbx_description
1 polymer ?
#
loop_
_entity_poly.entity_id
_entity_poly.type
_entity_poly.pdbx_seq_one_letter_code
_entity_poly.pdbx_strand_id
1 'polypeptide(L)' 'MLDKLVKEHIILGVDPGTLFMGYALLHTIGSKVEILDFGVYDVHKLDDQYARLQKEFFFLPEIIDKYHPTVLALESQ' A
#
# COMPACT_ATOMS: atom_id res chain seq x y z
N MET A 1 -5.40 15.68 24.25
CA MET A 1 -4.37 15.42 25.26
C MET A 1 -3.84 13.99 25.18
N LEU A 2 -4.71 13.01 25.21
CA LEU A 2 -4.28 11.61 25.00
C LEU A 2 -3.66 11.39 23.63
N ASP A 3 -4.05 12.19 22.64
CA ASP A 3 -3.54 12.10 21.28
C ASP A 3 -2.04 12.29 21.20
N LYS A 4 -1.47 13.05 22.12
CA LYS A 4 -0.03 13.26 22.17
C LYS A 4 0.73 12.03 22.64
N LEU A 5 0.06 11.13 23.35
CA LEU A 5 0.66 9.94 23.93
C LEU A 5 0.42 8.69 23.07
N VAL A 6 -0.49 8.77 22.11
CA VAL A 6 -0.86 7.65 21.25
C VAL A 6 -0.36 7.91 19.84
N LYS A 7 0.47 7.00 19.34
CA LYS A 7 0.95 7.08 17.97
C LYS A 7 -0.11 6.53 17.03
N GLU A 8 -0.42 7.30 16.01
CA GLU A 8 -1.37 6.93 14.98
C GLU A 8 -0.69 6.99 13.63
N HIS A 9 -0.84 5.94 12.84
CA HIS A 9 -0.29 5.86 11.50
C HIS A 9 -1.28 5.24 10.53
N ILE A 10 -1.22 5.68 9.29
CA ILE A 10 -1.85 4.99 8.18
C ILE A 10 -0.70 4.48 7.31
N ILE A 11 -0.57 3.16 7.25
CA ILE A 11 0.55 2.48 6.62
C ILE A 11 0.08 1.86 5.32
N LEU A 12 0.71 2.24 4.22
CA LEU A 12 0.52 1.59 2.93
C LEU A 12 1.69 0.65 2.69
N GLY A 13 1.42 -0.64 2.71
CA GLY A 13 2.40 -1.67 2.38
C GLY A 13 2.20 -2.15 0.97
N VAL A 14 3.27 -2.24 0.20
CA VAL A 14 3.23 -2.69 -1.19
C VAL A 14 4.28 -3.76 -1.40
N ASP A 15 3.85 -4.87 -1.98
CA ASP A 15 4.73 -5.99 -2.38
C ASP A 15 4.70 -6.07 -3.90
N PRO A 16 5.64 -5.38 -4.60
CA PRO A 16 5.67 -5.39 -6.06
C PRO A 16 6.20 -6.71 -6.58
N GLY A 17 5.47 -7.32 -7.49
CA GLY A 17 5.87 -8.55 -8.15
C GLY A 17 5.84 -8.40 -9.67
N THR A 18 6.37 -9.39 -10.37
CA THR A 18 6.37 -9.36 -11.83
C THR A 18 5.04 -9.80 -12.42
N LEU A 19 4.29 -10.63 -11.71
CA LEU A 19 2.99 -11.13 -12.17
C LEU A 19 1.86 -10.56 -11.35
N PHE A 20 2.07 -10.39 -10.05
CA PHE A 20 1.07 -9.89 -9.11
C PHE A 20 1.71 -8.87 -8.21
N MET A 21 0.96 -7.83 -7.89
CA MET A 21 1.36 -6.86 -6.90
C MET A 21 0.34 -6.85 -5.78
N GLY A 22 0.80 -7.08 -4.56
CA GLY A 22 -0.05 -7.01 -3.38
C GLY A 22 0.07 -5.68 -2.67
N TYR A 23 -1.00 -5.22 -2.06
CA TYR A 23 -0.97 -4.04 -1.21
C TYR A 23 -1.90 -4.24 -0.02
N ALA A 24 -1.56 -3.54 1.06
CA ALA A 24 -2.42 -3.48 2.24
C ALA A 24 -2.33 -2.09 2.85
N LEU A 25 -3.46 -1.59 3.32
CA LEU A 25 -3.56 -0.31 3.98
C LEU A 25 -4.01 -0.54 5.40
N LEU A 26 -3.17 -0.16 6.36
CA LEU A 26 -3.40 -0.40 7.78
C LEU A 26 -3.53 0.92 8.53
N HIS A 27 -4.47 0.96 9.46
CA HIS A 27 -4.59 2.06 10.40
C HIS A 27 -4.18 1.55 11.78
N THR A 28 -3.17 2.18 12.36
CA THR A 28 -2.67 1.78 13.68
C THR A 28 -2.85 2.92 14.67
N ILE A 29 -3.38 2.58 15.85
CA ILE A 29 -3.49 3.52 16.97
C ILE A 29 -2.97 2.78 18.19
N GLY A 30 -1.77 3.17 18.66
CA GLY A 30 -1.11 2.46 19.75
C GLY A 30 -0.88 1.01 19.36
N SER A 31 -1.46 0.07 20.10
CA SER A 31 -1.34 -1.36 19.82
C SER A 31 -2.46 -1.92 18.94
N LYS A 32 -3.43 -1.08 18.59
CA LYS A 32 -4.56 -1.52 17.77
C LYS A 32 -4.23 -1.39 16.29
N VAL A 33 -4.63 -2.40 15.52
CA VAL A 33 -4.42 -2.43 14.07
C VAL A 33 -5.74 -2.73 13.38
N GLU A 34 -6.07 -1.92 12.39
CA GLU A 34 -7.26 -2.10 11.57
C GLU A 34 -6.85 -2.13 10.10
N ILE A 35 -7.40 -3.08 9.35
CA ILE A 35 -7.17 -3.16 7.92
C ILE A 35 -8.20 -2.28 7.24
N LEU A 36 -7.74 -1.25 6.53
CA LEU A 36 -8.63 -0.34 5.80
C LEU A 36 -8.93 -0.84 4.40
N ASP A 37 -7.92 -1.43 3.75
CA ASP A 37 -8.05 -1.91 2.39
C ASP A 37 -6.91 -2.89 2.10
N PHE A 38 -7.13 -3.80 1.17
CA PHE A 38 -6.07 -4.68 0.67
C PHE A 38 -6.49 -5.24 -0.68
N GLY A 39 -5.50 -5.67 -1.45
CA GLY A 39 -5.81 -6.25 -2.74
C GLY A 39 -4.58 -6.76 -3.45
N VAL A 40 -4.83 -7.36 -4.61
CA VAL A 40 -3.80 -7.88 -5.49
C VAL A 40 -4.13 -7.43 -6.90
N TYR A 41 -3.13 -6.86 -7.58
CA TYR A 41 -3.22 -6.52 -8.99
C TYR A 41 -2.53 -7.59 -9.81
N ASP A 42 -3.24 -8.12 -10.79
CA ASP A 42 -2.73 -9.11 -11.71
C ASP A 42 -2.21 -8.41 -12.96
N VAL A 43 -0.90 -8.50 -13.16
CA VAL A 43 -0.24 -7.85 -14.30
C VAL A 43 0.39 -8.85 -15.26
N HIS A 44 0.11 -10.14 -15.08
CA HIS A 44 0.76 -11.19 -15.88
C HIS A 44 0.39 -11.16 -17.36
N LYS A 45 -0.71 -10.51 -17.70
CA LYS A 45 -1.16 -10.42 -19.10
C LYS A 45 -0.41 -9.38 -19.91
N LEU A 46 0.42 -8.56 -19.26
CA LEU A 46 1.22 -7.56 -19.94
C LEU A 46 2.50 -8.20 -20.45
N ASP A 47 2.80 -8.01 -21.72
CA ASP A 47 3.96 -8.62 -22.36
C ASP A 47 5.26 -7.90 -22.02
N ASP A 48 5.18 -6.61 -21.77
CA ASP A 48 6.35 -5.76 -21.50
C ASP A 48 6.52 -5.57 -20.00
N GLN A 49 7.71 -5.89 -19.49
CA GLN A 49 8.03 -5.72 -18.07
C GLN A 49 7.89 -4.26 -17.63
N TYR A 50 8.26 -3.32 -18.50
CA TYR A 50 8.10 -1.90 -18.19
C TYR A 50 6.64 -1.52 -18.05
N ALA A 51 5.79 -2.04 -18.92
CA ALA A 51 4.35 -1.80 -18.84
C ALA A 51 3.76 -2.40 -17.56
N ARG A 52 4.27 -3.56 -17.13
CA ARG A 52 3.84 -4.17 -15.85
C ARG A 52 4.17 -3.27 -14.68
N LEU A 53 5.40 -2.73 -14.64
CA LEU A 53 5.80 -1.83 -13.55
C LEU A 53 4.95 -0.57 -13.53
N GLN A 54 4.69 0.02 -14.70
CA GLN A 54 3.81 1.19 -14.77
C GLN A 54 2.42 0.86 -14.23
N LYS A 55 1.88 -0.29 -14.59
CA LYS A 55 0.56 -0.72 -14.13
C LYS A 55 0.54 -0.93 -12.62
N GLU A 56 1.59 -1.54 -12.07
CA GLU A 56 1.69 -1.79 -10.63
C GLU A 56 1.62 -0.50 -9.82
N PHE A 57 2.25 0.57 -10.30
CA PHE A 57 2.28 1.81 -9.54
C PHE A 57 1.21 2.83 -9.96
N PHE A 58 0.42 2.50 -10.97
CA PHE A 58 -0.60 3.42 -11.49
C PHE A 58 -1.69 3.75 -10.45
N PHE A 59 -2.00 2.81 -9.58
CA PHE A 59 -3.07 2.98 -8.60
C PHE A 59 -2.65 3.75 -7.34
N LEU A 60 -1.35 3.88 -7.10
CA LEU A 60 -0.84 4.50 -5.86
C LEU A 60 -1.35 5.92 -5.64
N PRO A 61 -1.37 6.81 -6.66
CA PRO A 61 -1.89 8.16 -6.44
C PRO A 61 -3.32 8.19 -5.92
N GLU A 62 -4.17 7.29 -6.39
CA GLU A 62 -5.55 7.22 -5.94
C GLU A 62 -5.65 6.82 -4.47
N ILE A 63 -4.85 5.84 -4.06
CA ILE A 63 -4.82 5.39 -2.67
C ILE A 63 -4.27 6.49 -1.76
N ILE A 64 -3.21 7.15 -2.20
CA ILE A 64 -2.59 8.23 -1.44
C ILE A 64 -3.58 9.37 -1.24
N ASP A 65 -4.30 9.75 -2.29
CA ASP A 65 -5.30 10.82 -2.22
C ASP A 65 -6.48 10.45 -1.32
N LYS A 66 -6.89 9.18 -1.34
CA LYS A 66 -8.06 8.75 -0.58
C LYS A 66 -7.77 8.60 0.90
N TYR A 67 -6.63 8.03 1.26
CA TYR A 67 -6.34 7.61 2.63
C TYR A 67 -5.27 8.43 3.32
N HIS A 68 -4.47 9.20 2.59
CA HIS A 68 -3.39 10.03 3.13
C HIS A 68 -2.45 9.22 4.05
N PRO A 69 -1.81 8.15 3.54
CA PRO A 69 -0.94 7.34 4.39
C PRO A 69 0.24 8.15 4.90
N THR A 70 0.66 7.88 6.12
CA THR A 70 1.80 8.54 6.76
C THR A 70 3.09 7.74 6.63
N VAL A 71 2.98 6.45 6.29
CA VAL A 71 4.12 5.55 6.14
C VAL A 71 3.93 4.73 4.88
N LEU A 72 4.99 4.61 4.09
CA LEU A 72 5.03 3.73 2.93
C LEU A 72 6.06 2.65 3.19
N ALA A 73 5.62 1.39 3.15
CA ALA A 73 6.48 0.24 3.32
C ALA A 73 6.52 -0.56 2.02
N LEU A 74 7.71 -0.72 1.46
CA LEU A 74 7.92 -1.50 0.24
C LEU A 74 8.70 -2.75 0.59
N GLU A 75 8.24 -3.90 0.13
CA GLU A 75 8.99 -5.12 0.29
C GLU A 75 10.05 -5.21 -0.79
N SER A 76 11.29 -5.46 -0.37
CA SER A 76 12.42 -5.64 -1.27
C SER A 76 12.50 -7.08 -1.74
N GLN A 77 12.69 -7.27 -3.00
CA GLN A 77 12.84 -8.61 -3.60
C GLN A 77 14.26 -8.91 -3.99
#